data_75d03bc30f6ecef36d44be6f1a9017d0
#
_entry.id   75d03bc30f6ecef36d44be6f1a9017d0
#
_cell.length_a   1.000
_cell.length_b   1.000
_cell.length_c   1.000
_cell.angle_alpha   90.00
_cell.angle_beta   90.00
_cell.angle_gamma   90.00
#
_symmetry.space_group_name_H-M   'P 1'
#
loop_
_entity.id
_entity.type
_entity.pdbx_description
1 polymer ?
#
loop_
_entity_poly.entity_id
_entity_poly.type
_entity_poly.pdbx_seq_one_letter_code
_entity_poly.pdbx_strand_id
1 'polypeptide(L)'
;MEFRKPEMKDKELITSYLKKYPSRSCERTFANILLWCVHYNVDFAEYKNTIIFRNAEAETSYALPVGADEDVKQVIQDLMDMAKADGKVFSLYEITLDNMEKLETWFPGMFQLELDRDSADYIYEAEKLATLSGKKLHGKRNHINKFKSTFEGRWSYEPLSKDNQAECLQMAAKWCKMNGCEEDQSKKSELCVTKNSIRLFEELELIGGALRVDGEIVAFTIGEAINEDTFVVHIEKAFSDVEGAYPMINQQFVANELYGKYEYVNREEDLGVEGLRKAKLSYKPAILLEKGLVTLK
;
A
#
# COMPACT_ATOMS: atom_id res chain seq x y z
N MET A 1 22.36 -17.76 2.50
CA MET A 1 21.03 -17.17 2.81
C MET A 1 19.95 -18.16 2.40
N GLU A 2 18.98 -18.41 3.26
CA GLU A 2 17.84 -19.26 2.95
C GLU A 2 16.60 -18.38 2.78
N PHE A 3 16.11 -18.30 1.56
CA PHE A 3 14.92 -17.51 1.22
C PHE A 3 13.66 -18.38 1.29
N ARG A 4 12.58 -17.84 1.83
CA ARG A 4 11.27 -18.51 1.90
C ARG A 4 10.13 -17.50 1.87
N LYS A 5 8.91 -17.96 1.64
CA LYS A 5 7.71 -17.12 1.71
C LYS A 5 7.50 -16.62 3.15
N PRO A 6 7.11 -15.35 3.33
CA PRO A 6 6.66 -14.86 4.62
C PRO A 6 5.36 -15.55 5.06
N GLU A 7 5.26 -15.85 6.35
CA GLU A 7 4.10 -16.47 7.00
C GLU A 7 3.68 -15.64 8.23
N MET A 8 2.48 -15.88 8.78
CA MET A 8 2.00 -15.17 9.98
C MET A 8 2.95 -15.24 11.17
N LYS A 9 3.68 -16.36 11.34
CA LYS A 9 4.68 -16.51 12.42
C LYS A 9 5.85 -15.51 12.31
N ASP A 10 6.06 -14.91 11.14
CA ASP A 10 7.15 -13.96 10.88
C ASP A 10 6.77 -12.51 11.18
N LYS A 11 5.49 -12.27 11.56
CA LYS A 11 4.96 -10.93 11.82
C LYS A 11 5.82 -10.14 12.81
N GLU A 12 6.12 -10.72 13.95
CA GLU A 12 6.88 -10.05 15.00
C GLU A 12 8.29 -9.68 14.52
N LEU A 13 8.99 -10.63 13.90
CA LEU A 13 10.33 -10.41 13.35
C LEU A 13 10.32 -9.29 12.32
N ILE A 14 9.55 -9.43 11.24
CA ILE A 14 9.53 -8.47 10.13
C ILE A 14 9.09 -7.08 10.62
N THR A 15 8.01 -7.01 11.40
CA THR A 15 7.50 -5.74 11.96
C THR A 15 8.53 -5.04 12.83
N SER A 16 9.34 -5.78 13.60
CA SER A 16 10.39 -5.19 14.45
C SER A 16 11.44 -4.43 13.62
N TYR A 17 11.84 -4.98 12.47
CA TYR A 17 12.75 -4.31 11.54
C TYR A 17 12.10 -3.10 10.87
N LEU A 18 10.87 -3.25 10.36
CA LEU A 18 10.15 -2.17 9.68
C LEU A 18 9.90 -0.97 10.60
N LYS A 19 9.56 -1.20 11.87
CA LYS A 19 9.41 -0.15 12.88
C LYS A 19 10.72 0.55 13.23
N LYS A 20 11.81 -0.21 13.32
CA LYS A 20 13.14 0.33 13.66
C LYS A 20 13.75 1.15 12.51
N TYR A 21 13.43 0.80 11.27
CA TYR A 21 13.93 1.45 10.06
C TYR A 21 12.77 1.93 9.20
N PRO A 22 12.08 3.00 9.64
CA PRO A 22 10.82 3.42 9.06
C PRO A 22 10.95 3.93 7.61
N SER A 23 9.89 3.74 6.86
CA SER A 23 9.67 4.25 5.51
C SER A 23 8.26 4.81 5.41
N ARG A 24 7.92 5.46 4.29
CA ARG A 24 6.54 5.82 3.94
C ARG A 24 6.03 5.06 2.71
N SER A 25 6.83 4.12 2.18
CA SER A 25 6.47 3.27 1.04
C SER A 25 5.43 2.22 1.46
N CYS A 26 4.39 2.03 0.66
CA CYS A 26 3.27 1.13 0.99
C CYS A 26 3.69 -0.33 1.16
N GLU A 27 4.78 -0.76 0.52
CA GLU A 27 5.34 -2.11 0.62
C GLU A 27 6.04 -2.38 1.97
N ARG A 28 6.22 -1.33 2.80
CA ARG A 28 6.94 -1.44 4.07
C ARG A 28 6.01 -1.69 5.26
N THR A 29 5.04 -2.57 5.07
CA THR A 29 4.15 -3.07 6.12
C THR A 29 4.05 -4.59 6.06
N PHE A 30 3.80 -5.22 7.22
CA PHE A 30 3.73 -6.68 7.24
C PHE A 30 2.49 -7.22 6.51
N ALA A 31 1.36 -6.54 6.59
CA ALA A 31 0.17 -7.00 5.89
C ALA A 31 0.34 -6.92 4.37
N ASN A 32 0.94 -5.83 3.83
CA ASN A 32 1.26 -5.76 2.41
C ASN A 32 2.16 -6.93 2.00
N ILE A 33 3.31 -7.12 2.69
CA ILE A 33 4.26 -8.19 2.41
C ILE A 33 3.58 -9.56 2.41
N LEU A 34 2.81 -9.90 3.47
CA LEU A 34 2.18 -11.20 3.61
C LEU A 34 1.11 -11.44 2.55
N LEU A 35 0.26 -10.45 2.30
CA LEU A 35 -0.91 -10.60 1.44
C LEU A 35 -0.55 -10.65 -0.05
N TRP A 36 0.53 -9.96 -0.44
CA TRP A 36 0.97 -9.88 -1.83
C TRP A 36 2.12 -10.84 -2.19
N CYS A 37 2.81 -11.47 -1.21
CA CYS A 37 3.99 -12.30 -1.48
C CYS A 37 3.76 -13.44 -2.46
N VAL A 38 2.55 -14.02 -2.50
CA VAL A 38 2.21 -15.09 -3.46
C VAL A 38 1.98 -14.51 -4.86
N HIS A 39 1.36 -13.33 -4.95
CA HIS A 39 1.00 -12.71 -6.22
C HIS A 39 2.19 -12.10 -6.95
N TYR A 40 3.13 -11.51 -6.21
CA TYR A 40 4.37 -10.92 -6.73
C TYR A 40 5.58 -11.84 -6.56
N ASN A 41 5.36 -13.07 -6.09
CA ASN A 41 6.38 -14.08 -5.89
C ASN A 41 7.55 -13.60 -5.03
N VAL A 42 7.25 -12.89 -3.92
CA VAL A 42 8.24 -12.35 -2.99
C VAL A 42 8.61 -13.38 -1.93
N ASP A 43 9.92 -13.62 -1.77
CA ASP A 43 10.52 -14.36 -0.66
C ASP A 43 11.26 -13.41 0.27
N PHE A 44 11.55 -13.85 1.49
CA PHE A 44 12.40 -13.11 2.40
C PHE A 44 13.45 -13.99 3.08
N ALA A 45 14.52 -13.36 3.56
CA ALA A 45 15.54 -13.98 4.41
C ALA A 45 16.02 -12.98 5.48
N GLU A 46 16.40 -13.49 6.65
CA GLU A 46 17.18 -12.76 7.63
C GLU A 46 18.68 -13.03 7.39
N TYR A 47 19.48 -11.97 7.30
CA TYR A 47 20.92 -12.09 7.06
C TYR A 47 21.67 -10.86 7.57
N LYS A 48 22.74 -11.06 8.37
CA LYS A 48 23.59 -9.99 8.90
C LYS A 48 22.82 -8.80 9.48
N ASN A 49 21.93 -9.06 10.44
CA ASN A 49 21.07 -8.06 11.07
C ASN A 49 20.20 -7.24 10.09
N THR A 50 19.81 -7.84 8.96
CA THR A 50 18.89 -7.25 8.00
C THR A 50 17.80 -8.23 7.61
N ILE A 51 16.67 -7.70 7.17
CA ILE A 51 15.66 -8.46 6.42
C ILE A 51 15.80 -8.11 4.95
N ILE A 52 15.86 -9.13 4.11
CA ILE A 52 16.00 -9.01 2.66
C ILE A 52 14.73 -9.57 2.02
N PHE A 53 14.09 -8.82 1.14
CA PHE A 53 13.03 -9.30 0.27
C PHE A 53 13.55 -9.42 -1.15
N ARG A 54 13.16 -10.49 -1.86
CA ARG A 54 13.53 -10.70 -3.26
C ARG A 54 12.33 -11.15 -4.08
N ASN A 55 12.36 -10.83 -5.37
CA ASN A 55 11.49 -11.49 -6.33
C ASN A 55 12.06 -12.90 -6.62
N ALA A 56 11.30 -13.96 -6.30
CA ALA A 56 11.76 -15.34 -6.44
C ALA A 56 11.92 -15.78 -7.91
N GLU A 57 11.23 -15.14 -8.85
CA GLU A 57 11.40 -15.42 -10.29
C GLU A 57 12.68 -14.79 -10.86
N ALA A 58 13.01 -13.59 -10.37
CA ALA A 58 14.21 -12.87 -10.80
C ALA A 58 15.41 -13.07 -9.86
N GLU A 59 15.42 -14.06 -8.99
CA GLU A 59 16.40 -14.51 -7.98
C GLU A 59 17.48 -13.50 -7.50
N THR A 60 17.89 -12.54 -8.32
CA THR A 60 18.89 -11.49 -8.05
C THR A 60 18.31 -10.07 -8.07
N SER A 61 17.00 -9.96 -7.99
CA SER A 61 16.28 -8.70 -7.86
C SER A 61 15.71 -8.58 -6.44
N TYR A 62 16.12 -7.55 -5.70
CA TYR A 62 15.84 -7.38 -4.28
C TYR A 62 15.18 -6.04 -4.00
N ALA A 63 14.33 -5.95 -2.97
CA ALA A 63 14.05 -4.65 -2.37
C ALA A 63 15.29 -4.17 -1.59
N LEU A 64 15.39 -2.88 -1.27
CA LEU A 64 16.46 -2.41 -0.39
C LEU A 64 16.38 -3.18 0.95
N PRO A 65 17.46 -3.86 1.38
CA PRO A 65 17.45 -4.56 2.67
C PRO A 65 17.08 -3.63 3.83
N VAL A 66 16.38 -4.17 4.83
CA VAL A 66 15.94 -3.41 5.99
C VAL A 66 16.87 -3.67 7.16
N GLY A 67 17.59 -2.65 7.60
CA GLY A 67 18.58 -2.75 8.66
C GLY A 67 19.32 -1.45 8.89
N ALA A 68 20.37 -1.48 9.74
CA ALA A 68 21.28 -0.35 9.89
C ALA A 68 22.06 -0.11 8.59
N ASP A 69 22.36 1.15 8.28
CA ASP A 69 23.02 1.54 7.01
C ASP A 69 24.34 0.77 6.75
N GLU A 70 25.11 0.49 7.79
CA GLU A 70 26.37 -0.26 7.67
C GLU A 70 26.13 -1.74 7.30
N ASP A 71 25.12 -2.37 7.93
CA ASP A 71 24.74 -3.76 7.64
C ASP A 71 24.14 -3.86 6.24
N VAL A 72 23.24 -2.91 5.87
CA VAL A 72 22.62 -2.84 4.54
C VAL A 72 23.65 -2.69 3.44
N LYS A 73 24.65 -1.79 3.60
CA LYS A 73 25.75 -1.62 2.66
C LYS A 73 26.52 -2.92 2.44
N GLN A 74 26.87 -3.61 3.54
CA GLN A 74 27.61 -4.87 3.45
C GLN A 74 26.77 -5.96 2.76
N VAL A 75 25.47 -6.03 3.07
CA VAL A 75 24.56 -7.01 2.46
C VAL A 75 24.41 -6.77 0.97
N ILE A 76 24.28 -5.51 0.53
CA ILE A 76 24.22 -5.17 -0.90
C ILE A 76 25.50 -5.63 -1.60
N GLN A 77 26.68 -5.43 -1.00
CA GLN A 77 27.94 -5.93 -1.56
C GLN A 77 27.91 -7.46 -1.70
N ASP A 78 27.51 -8.18 -0.65
CA ASP A 78 27.41 -9.64 -0.69
C ASP A 78 26.45 -10.13 -1.79
N LEU A 79 25.29 -9.46 -1.95
CA LEU A 79 24.29 -9.79 -2.98
C LEU A 79 24.82 -9.55 -4.40
N MET A 80 25.58 -8.46 -4.61
CA MET A 80 26.24 -8.19 -5.89
C MET A 80 27.29 -9.25 -6.21
N ASP A 81 28.10 -9.62 -5.22
CA ASP A 81 29.16 -10.64 -5.39
C ASP A 81 28.55 -12.03 -5.68
N MET A 82 27.44 -12.38 -5.03
CA MET A 82 26.69 -13.60 -5.32
C MET A 82 26.12 -13.60 -6.73
N ALA A 83 25.45 -12.51 -7.14
CA ALA A 83 24.91 -12.39 -8.49
C ALA A 83 26.00 -12.52 -9.55
N LYS A 84 27.14 -11.88 -9.33
CA LYS A 84 28.33 -11.98 -10.20
C LYS A 84 28.88 -13.38 -10.28
N ALA A 85 29.00 -14.09 -9.14
CA ALA A 85 29.48 -15.48 -9.11
C ALA A 85 28.57 -16.43 -9.89
N ASP A 86 27.25 -16.17 -9.85
CA ASP A 86 26.24 -16.95 -10.57
C ASP A 86 26.06 -16.50 -12.04
N GLY A 87 26.77 -15.46 -12.48
CA GLY A 87 26.65 -14.88 -13.83
C GLY A 87 25.29 -14.23 -14.08
N LYS A 88 24.62 -13.75 -13.02
CA LYS A 88 23.30 -13.11 -13.06
C LYS A 88 23.39 -11.59 -12.94
N VAL A 89 22.36 -10.89 -13.40
CA VAL A 89 22.26 -9.44 -13.29
C VAL A 89 21.66 -9.06 -11.92
N PHE A 90 22.38 -8.27 -11.14
CA PHE A 90 21.90 -7.72 -9.89
C PHE A 90 21.01 -6.49 -10.12
N SER A 91 19.88 -6.41 -9.39
CA SER A 91 19.02 -5.22 -9.39
C SER A 91 18.36 -4.99 -8.02
N LEU A 92 17.96 -3.75 -7.78
CA LEU A 92 17.13 -3.36 -6.64
C LEU A 92 15.85 -2.72 -7.15
N TYR A 93 14.68 -3.19 -6.67
CA TYR A 93 13.37 -2.63 -7.03
C TYR A 93 12.78 -1.78 -5.88
N GLU A 94 11.77 -0.96 -6.19
CA GLU A 94 11.09 -0.06 -5.25
C GLU A 94 12.06 0.94 -4.57
N ILE A 95 13.10 1.34 -5.28
CA ILE A 95 14.09 2.27 -4.75
C ILE A 95 13.58 3.70 -4.88
N THR A 96 13.45 4.38 -3.75
CA THR A 96 13.09 5.81 -3.69
C THR A 96 14.29 6.69 -3.99
N LEU A 97 14.05 7.98 -4.27
CA LEU A 97 15.16 8.95 -4.50
C LEU A 97 16.10 9.04 -3.29
N ASP A 98 15.56 9.08 -2.06
CA ASP A 98 16.38 9.13 -0.83
C ASP A 98 17.26 7.87 -0.70
N ASN A 99 16.72 6.69 -1.08
CA ASN A 99 17.47 5.44 -1.08
C ASN A 99 18.56 5.44 -2.16
N MET A 100 18.29 6.05 -3.32
CA MET A 100 19.32 6.21 -4.37
C MET A 100 20.47 7.13 -3.91
N GLU A 101 20.17 8.19 -3.17
CA GLU A 101 21.20 9.06 -2.58
C GLU A 101 22.10 8.29 -1.59
N LYS A 102 21.54 7.39 -0.78
CA LYS A 102 22.31 6.49 0.07
C LYS A 102 23.18 5.54 -0.74
N LEU A 103 22.63 4.90 -1.77
CA LEU A 103 23.36 4.01 -2.68
C LEU A 103 24.52 4.72 -3.36
N GLU A 104 24.34 5.96 -3.81
CA GLU A 104 25.41 6.76 -4.42
C GLU A 104 26.52 7.10 -3.39
N THR A 105 26.14 7.33 -2.11
CA THR A 105 27.10 7.54 -1.03
C THR A 105 27.91 6.28 -0.71
N TRP A 106 27.27 5.11 -0.72
CA TRP A 106 27.94 3.85 -0.39
C TRP A 106 28.73 3.26 -1.53
N PHE A 107 28.28 3.46 -2.78
CA PHE A 107 28.84 2.88 -4.00
C PHE A 107 28.90 3.94 -5.12
N PRO A 108 29.77 4.93 -5.01
CA PRO A 108 29.81 6.07 -5.93
C PRO A 108 29.91 5.64 -7.39
N GLY A 109 28.99 6.11 -8.21
CA GLY A 109 28.98 5.91 -9.65
C GLY A 109 28.64 4.49 -10.14
N MET A 110 28.31 3.55 -9.22
CA MET A 110 28.05 2.15 -9.59
C MET A 110 26.64 1.89 -10.10
N PHE A 111 25.67 2.65 -9.66
CA PHE A 111 24.25 2.40 -9.93
C PHE A 111 23.62 3.44 -10.85
N GLN A 112 22.58 3.04 -11.53
CA GLN A 112 21.63 3.92 -12.22
C GLN A 112 20.21 3.60 -11.78
N LEU A 113 19.38 4.63 -11.65
CA LEU A 113 17.96 4.51 -11.27
C LEU A 113 17.09 4.83 -12.48
N GLU A 114 16.17 3.95 -12.82
CA GLU A 114 15.07 4.19 -13.75
C GLU A 114 13.77 4.29 -12.94
N LEU A 115 13.21 5.51 -12.89
CA LEU A 115 11.96 5.76 -12.15
C LEU A 115 10.77 5.17 -12.91
N ASP A 116 9.91 4.47 -12.15
CA ASP A 116 8.62 4.00 -12.64
C ASP A 116 7.50 4.89 -12.11
N ARG A 117 6.92 5.69 -12.98
CA ARG A 117 5.84 6.61 -12.62
C ARG A 117 4.58 5.87 -12.16
N ASP A 118 4.36 4.65 -12.61
CA ASP A 118 3.16 3.87 -12.34
C ASP A 118 3.17 3.27 -10.94
N SER A 119 4.37 3.09 -10.37
CA SER A 119 4.60 2.59 -9.01
C SER A 119 4.75 3.67 -7.93
N ALA A 120 4.59 4.96 -8.27
CA ALA A 120 4.72 6.04 -7.30
C ALA A 120 3.54 6.09 -6.32
N ASP A 121 3.83 6.15 -5.00
CA ASP A 121 2.80 6.28 -3.98
C ASP A 121 2.26 7.70 -3.87
N TYR A 122 0.96 7.79 -3.63
CA TYR A 122 0.25 9.04 -3.40
C TYR A 122 0.03 9.26 -1.90
N ILE A 123 0.76 10.19 -1.31
CA ILE A 123 0.72 10.51 0.11
C ILE A 123 0.06 11.86 0.32
N TYR A 124 -0.93 11.92 1.20
CA TYR A 124 -1.76 13.09 1.46
C TYR A 124 -1.67 13.49 2.93
N GLU A 125 -1.83 14.78 3.21
CA GLU A 125 -2.07 15.23 4.58
C GLU A 125 -3.42 14.68 5.07
N ALA A 126 -3.44 14.01 6.23
CA ALA A 126 -4.65 13.44 6.81
C ALA A 126 -5.71 14.52 7.07
N GLU A 127 -5.30 15.70 7.54
CA GLU A 127 -6.20 16.86 7.72
C GLU A 127 -6.92 17.24 6.41
N LYS A 128 -6.20 17.25 5.28
CA LYS A 128 -6.80 17.60 3.98
C LYS A 128 -7.81 16.58 3.50
N LEU A 129 -7.55 15.30 3.72
CA LEU A 129 -8.51 14.24 3.38
C LEU A 129 -9.74 14.26 4.30
N ALA A 130 -9.55 14.49 5.61
CA ALA A 130 -10.63 14.55 6.59
C ALA A 130 -11.57 15.75 6.37
N THR A 131 -10.99 16.94 6.17
CA THR A 131 -11.75 18.20 6.09
C THR A 131 -12.11 18.60 4.67
N LEU A 132 -11.36 18.12 3.68
CA LEU A 132 -11.39 18.57 2.28
C LEU A 132 -11.29 20.08 2.13
N SER A 133 -10.53 20.74 3.01
CA SER A 133 -10.41 22.20 3.07
C SER A 133 -9.70 22.79 1.84
N GLY A 134 -10.01 24.05 1.54
CA GLY A 134 -9.39 24.82 0.45
C GLY A 134 -10.12 24.73 -0.90
N LYS A 135 -9.79 25.68 -1.80
CA LYS A 135 -10.44 25.79 -3.13
C LYS A 135 -10.19 24.60 -4.04
N LYS A 136 -8.97 24.01 -3.95
CA LYS A 136 -8.56 22.89 -4.82
C LYS A 136 -9.37 21.61 -4.59
N LEU A 137 -9.99 21.43 -3.41
CA LEU A 137 -10.79 20.27 -3.04
C LEU A 137 -12.32 20.53 -3.10
N HIS A 138 -12.74 21.69 -3.65
CA HIS A 138 -14.16 22.03 -3.77
C HIS A 138 -14.97 20.96 -4.52
N GLY A 139 -14.41 20.40 -5.60
CA GLY A 139 -15.08 19.32 -6.35
C GLY A 139 -15.34 18.07 -5.49
N LYS A 140 -14.40 17.72 -4.60
CA LYS A 140 -14.60 16.58 -3.68
C LYS A 140 -15.70 16.86 -2.65
N ARG A 141 -15.72 18.06 -2.09
CA ARG A 141 -16.83 18.49 -1.19
C ARG A 141 -18.18 18.43 -1.89
N ASN A 142 -18.26 18.84 -3.16
CA ASN A 142 -19.51 18.76 -3.91
C ASN A 142 -20.01 17.31 -4.07
N HIS A 143 -19.14 16.35 -4.35
CA HIS A 143 -19.50 14.93 -4.40
C HIS A 143 -20.03 14.43 -3.06
N ILE A 144 -19.38 14.79 -1.95
CA ILE A 144 -19.82 14.42 -0.61
C ILE A 144 -21.15 15.09 -0.25
N ASN A 145 -21.31 16.38 -0.54
CA ASN A 145 -22.56 17.08 -0.28
C ASN A 145 -23.72 16.47 -1.09
N LYS A 146 -23.46 16.11 -2.35
CA LYS A 146 -24.44 15.42 -3.18
C LYS A 146 -24.81 14.06 -2.62
N PHE A 147 -23.83 13.25 -2.20
CA PHE A 147 -24.07 11.98 -1.53
C PHE A 147 -24.95 12.17 -0.29
N LYS A 148 -24.57 13.09 0.61
CA LYS A 148 -25.31 13.37 1.85
C LYS A 148 -26.73 13.82 1.60
N SER A 149 -26.97 14.66 0.59
CA SER A 149 -28.32 15.12 0.25
C SER A 149 -29.18 14.03 -0.43
N THR A 150 -28.55 13.18 -1.27
CA THR A 150 -29.24 12.08 -1.96
C THR A 150 -29.70 11.00 -0.97
N PHE A 151 -28.88 10.73 0.04
CA PHE A 151 -29.11 9.67 1.02
C PHE A 151 -29.36 10.21 2.43
N GLU A 152 -29.94 11.41 2.54
CA GLU A 152 -30.22 12.04 3.84
C GLU A 152 -31.05 11.11 4.73
N GLY A 153 -30.58 10.89 5.97
CA GLY A 153 -31.23 9.99 6.95
C GLY A 153 -31.12 8.49 6.61
N ARG A 154 -30.46 8.11 5.49
CA ARG A 154 -30.38 6.72 5.02
C ARG A 154 -28.95 6.18 4.91
N TRP A 155 -27.93 6.96 5.23
CA TRP A 155 -26.54 6.53 5.23
C TRP A 155 -25.94 6.56 6.63
N SER A 156 -24.96 5.71 6.88
CA SER A 156 -24.14 5.71 8.09
C SER A 156 -22.72 5.26 7.78
N TYR A 157 -21.79 5.71 8.62
CA TYR A 157 -20.41 5.19 8.67
C TYR A 157 -20.25 4.36 9.95
N GLU A 158 -19.50 3.27 9.87
CA GLU A 158 -19.14 2.44 11.01
C GLU A 158 -17.71 1.91 10.86
N PRO A 159 -16.95 1.71 11.97
CA PRO A 159 -15.70 0.98 11.93
C PRO A 159 -15.91 -0.46 11.43
N LEU A 160 -14.91 -0.99 10.73
CA LEU A 160 -14.93 -2.40 10.34
C LEU A 160 -14.62 -3.26 11.57
N SER A 161 -15.45 -4.26 11.80
CA SER A 161 -15.40 -5.16 12.95
C SER A 161 -15.90 -6.56 12.56
N LYS A 162 -15.79 -7.53 13.47
CA LYS A 162 -16.33 -8.89 13.26
C LYS A 162 -17.79 -8.91 12.83
N ASP A 163 -18.58 -7.94 13.30
CA ASP A 163 -20.04 -7.92 13.06
C ASP A 163 -20.39 -7.59 11.61
N ASN A 164 -19.51 -6.85 10.89
CA ASN A 164 -19.77 -6.41 9.52
C ASN A 164 -18.79 -6.98 8.46
N GLN A 165 -17.77 -7.75 8.86
CA GLN A 165 -16.82 -8.39 7.95
C GLN A 165 -17.49 -9.28 6.90
N ALA A 166 -18.53 -10.04 7.28
CA ALA A 166 -19.23 -10.91 6.35
C ALA A 166 -19.94 -10.12 5.24
N GLU A 167 -20.52 -8.96 5.57
CA GLU A 167 -21.15 -8.06 4.61
C GLU A 167 -20.10 -7.39 3.71
N CYS A 168 -18.96 -6.97 4.25
CA CYS A 168 -17.84 -6.46 3.46
C CYS A 168 -17.32 -7.49 2.44
N LEU A 169 -17.23 -8.78 2.83
CA LEU A 169 -16.88 -9.87 1.92
C LEU A 169 -17.89 -10.04 0.79
N GLN A 170 -19.20 -9.96 1.11
CA GLN A 170 -20.28 -10.01 0.11
C GLN A 170 -20.20 -8.82 -0.84
N MET A 171 -19.99 -7.61 -0.30
CA MET A 171 -19.80 -6.40 -1.10
C MET A 171 -18.59 -6.52 -2.03
N ALA A 172 -17.44 -7.01 -1.54
CA ALA A 172 -16.24 -7.22 -2.36
C ALA A 172 -16.49 -8.21 -3.50
N ALA A 173 -17.21 -9.31 -3.25
CA ALA A 173 -17.56 -10.29 -4.26
C ALA A 173 -18.49 -9.70 -5.32
N LYS A 174 -19.51 -8.92 -4.91
CA LYS A 174 -20.41 -8.21 -5.82
C LYS A 174 -19.66 -7.16 -6.65
N TRP A 175 -18.80 -6.38 -6.00
CA TRP A 175 -17.95 -5.39 -6.67
C TRP A 175 -17.08 -6.03 -7.76
N CYS A 176 -16.45 -7.16 -7.44
CA CYS A 176 -15.63 -7.89 -8.37
C CYS A 176 -16.42 -8.37 -9.60
N LYS A 177 -17.61 -8.94 -9.39
CA LYS A 177 -18.49 -9.37 -10.49
C LYS A 177 -18.88 -8.20 -11.40
N MET A 178 -19.19 -7.03 -10.81
CA MET A 178 -19.54 -5.81 -11.56
C MET A 178 -18.37 -5.24 -12.37
N ASN A 179 -17.13 -5.47 -11.93
CA ASN A 179 -15.92 -4.93 -12.54
C ASN A 179 -15.11 -5.93 -13.38
N GLY A 180 -15.70 -7.11 -13.70
CA GLY A 180 -15.09 -8.09 -14.63
C GLY A 180 -13.81 -8.74 -14.08
N CYS A 181 -13.72 -9.00 -12.76
CA CYS A 181 -12.53 -9.63 -12.19
C CYS A 181 -12.25 -11.04 -12.76
N GLU A 182 -13.29 -11.74 -13.25
CA GLU A 182 -13.13 -13.10 -13.78
C GLU A 182 -12.24 -13.16 -15.04
N GLU A 183 -12.11 -12.04 -15.73
CA GLU A 183 -11.33 -11.93 -16.98
C GLU A 183 -9.98 -11.24 -16.79
N ASP A 184 -9.71 -10.69 -15.58
CA ASP A 184 -8.52 -9.88 -15.29
C ASP A 184 -7.75 -10.47 -14.09
N GLN A 185 -6.54 -10.96 -14.34
CA GLN A 185 -5.70 -11.63 -13.33
C GLN A 185 -5.30 -10.65 -12.19
N SER A 186 -5.03 -9.39 -12.50
CA SER A 186 -4.69 -8.38 -11.50
C SER A 186 -5.86 -8.15 -10.53
N LYS A 187 -7.07 -8.00 -11.06
CA LYS A 187 -8.28 -7.85 -10.24
C LYS A 187 -8.63 -9.12 -9.46
N LYS A 188 -8.32 -10.32 -9.98
CA LYS A 188 -8.42 -11.57 -9.21
C LYS A 188 -7.49 -11.57 -8.02
N SER A 189 -6.24 -11.18 -8.22
CA SER A 189 -5.26 -11.06 -7.15
C SER A 189 -5.71 -10.04 -6.10
N GLU A 190 -6.16 -8.87 -6.53
CA GLU A 190 -6.71 -7.84 -5.64
C GLU A 190 -7.93 -8.32 -4.84
N LEU A 191 -8.83 -9.10 -5.45
CA LEU A 191 -9.95 -9.70 -4.72
C LEU A 191 -9.47 -10.74 -3.70
N CYS A 192 -8.46 -11.54 -4.03
CA CYS A 192 -7.87 -12.51 -3.10
C CYS A 192 -7.25 -11.79 -1.90
N VAL A 193 -6.46 -10.76 -2.13
CA VAL A 193 -5.88 -9.90 -1.11
C VAL A 193 -6.97 -9.27 -0.26
N THR A 194 -8.02 -8.69 -0.87
CA THR A 194 -9.16 -8.11 -0.16
C THR A 194 -9.84 -9.12 0.77
N LYS A 195 -10.10 -10.34 0.30
CA LYS A 195 -10.71 -11.40 1.11
C LYS A 195 -9.82 -11.81 2.28
N ASN A 196 -8.53 -11.94 2.04
CA ASN A 196 -7.57 -12.32 3.07
C ASN A 196 -7.36 -11.18 4.10
N SER A 197 -7.35 -9.93 3.68
CA SER A 197 -7.32 -8.77 4.58
C SER A 197 -8.52 -8.77 5.55
N ILE A 198 -9.72 -9.08 5.06
CA ILE A 198 -10.91 -9.16 5.92
C ILE A 198 -10.82 -10.38 6.85
N ARG A 199 -10.36 -11.53 6.36
CA ARG A 199 -10.26 -12.77 7.17
C ARG A 199 -9.20 -12.70 8.25
N LEU A 200 -8.08 -12.04 7.97
CA LEU A 200 -6.93 -11.89 8.87
C LEU A 200 -6.91 -10.51 9.55
N PHE A 201 -8.05 -9.81 9.55
CA PHE A 201 -8.16 -8.43 9.96
C PHE A 201 -7.60 -8.15 11.36
N GLU A 202 -7.95 -9.03 12.31
CA GLU A 202 -7.50 -8.90 13.71
C GLU A 202 -6.06 -9.35 13.89
N GLU A 203 -5.70 -10.49 13.27
CA GLU A 203 -4.33 -11.02 13.36
C GLU A 203 -3.29 -10.09 12.75
N LEU A 204 -3.68 -9.35 11.70
CA LEU A 204 -2.86 -8.33 11.07
C LEU A 204 -2.97 -6.96 11.73
N GLU A 205 -3.87 -6.80 12.72
CA GLU A 205 -4.12 -5.53 13.41
C GLU A 205 -4.53 -4.40 12.47
N LEU A 206 -5.33 -4.74 11.45
CA LEU A 206 -5.80 -3.78 10.45
C LEU A 206 -6.87 -2.87 11.05
N ILE A 207 -6.99 -1.68 10.47
CA ILE A 207 -8.06 -0.72 10.76
C ILE A 207 -8.87 -0.54 9.48
N GLY A 208 -10.18 -0.46 9.62
CA GLY A 208 -11.06 -0.27 8.48
C GLY A 208 -12.36 0.43 8.83
N GLY A 209 -13.09 0.80 7.80
CA GLY A 209 -14.40 1.43 7.93
C GLY A 209 -15.34 1.03 6.80
N ALA A 210 -16.62 1.06 7.06
CA ALA A 210 -17.67 0.74 6.11
C ALA A 210 -18.70 1.87 6.03
N LEU A 211 -19.25 2.05 4.84
CA LEU A 211 -20.31 3.00 4.54
C LEU A 211 -21.59 2.25 4.15
N ARG A 212 -22.66 2.54 4.85
CA ARG A 212 -23.99 1.99 4.54
C ARG A 212 -24.90 3.00 3.86
N VAL A 213 -25.73 2.49 2.99
CA VAL A 213 -26.92 3.20 2.44
C VAL A 213 -28.10 2.23 2.49
N ASP A 214 -29.22 2.66 3.03
CA ASP A 214 -30.42 1.85 3.22
C ASP A 214 -30.16 0.50 3.95
N GLY A 215 -29.19 0.49 4.88
CA GLY A 215 -28.78 -0.69 5.64
C GLY A 215 -27.75 -1.59 4.95
N GLU A 216 -27.49 -1.43 3.64
CA GLU A 216 -26.53 -2.24 2.87
C GLU A 216 -25.15 -1.58 2.83
N ILE A 217 -24.07 -2.36 2.94
CA ILE A 217 -22.70 -1.84 2.75
C ILE A 217 -22.47 -1.54 1.27
N VAL A 218 -22.20 -0.26 0.97
CA VAL A 218 -21.93 0.24 -0.39
C VAL A 218 -20.48 0.60 -0.63
N ALA A 219 -19.69 0.74 0.44
CA ALA A 219 -18.24 0.97 0.35
C ALA A 219 -17.56 0.51 1.64
N PHE A 220 -16.28 0.14 1.54
CA PHE A 220 -15.42 -0.09 2.69
C PHE A 220 -13.96 0.18 2.35
N THR A 221 -13.15 0.37 3.39
CA THR A 221 -11.71 0.62 3.30
C THR A 221 -10.98 -0.11 4.41
N ILE A 222 -9.73 -0.52 4.13
CA ILE A 222 -8.87 -1.25 5.08
C ILE A 222 -7.43 -0.76 4.91
N GLY A 223 -6.71 -0.63 6.02
CA GLY A 223 -5.30 -0.28 6.02
C GLY A 223 -4.63 -0.54 7.35
N GLU A 224 -3.39 -0.11 7.48
CA GLU A 224 -2.57 -0.22 8.69
C GLU A 224 -1.60 0.96 8.83
N ALA A 225 -0.99 1.12 10.00
CA ALA A 225 0.08 2.09 10.20
C ALA A 225 1.36 1.61 9.49
N ILE A 226 1.98 2.46 8.68
CA ILE A 226 3.34 2.23 8.16
C ILE A 226 4.36 2.56 9.23
N ASN A 227 4.20 3.72 9.86
CA ASN A 227 5.05 4.25 10.92
C ASN A 227 4.25 5.18 11.84
N GLU A 228 4.91 5.94 12.72
CA GLU A 228 4.25 6.82 13.69
C GLU A 228 3.47 7.98 13.06
N ASP A 229 3.85 8.46 11.88
CA ASP A 229 3.25 9.63 11.22
C ASP A 229 2.40 9.29 9.98
N THR A 230 2.52 8.06 9.45
CA THR A 230 1.90 7.68 8.18
C THR A 230 1.07 6.40 8.30
N PHE A 231 -0.16 6.46 7.83
CA PHE A 231 -1.06 5.32 7.66
C PHE A 231 -1.18 4.97 6.17
N VAL A 232 -1.26 3.68 5.82
CA VAL A 232 -1.53 3.24 4.45
C VAL A 232 -2.94 2.67 4.31
N VAL A 233 -3.61 3.05 3.24
CA VAL A 233 -4.89 2.48 2.81
C VAL A 233 -4.60 1.48 1.68
N HIS A 234 -4.66 0.19 2.01
CA HIS A 234 -4.44 -0.91 1.06
C HIS A 234 -5.66 -1.17 0.18
N ILE A 235 -6.85 -1.06 0.77
CA ILE A 235 -8.10 -1.40 0.11
C ILE A 235 -9.08 -0.27 0.28
N GLU A 236 -9.64 0.20 -0.83
CA GLU A 236 -10.78 1.11 -0.87
C GLU A 236 -11.71 0.68 -2.00
N LYS A 237 -12.86 0.17 -1.65
CA LYS A 237 -13.89 -0.33 -2.58
C LYS A 237 -15.19 0.41 -2.37
N ALA A 238 -15.84 0.80 -3.47
CA ALA A 238 -17.19 1.37 -3.45
C ALA A 238 -17.95 0.97 -4.72
N PHE A 239 -19.26 0.89 -4.65
CA PHE A 239 -20.07 0.71 -5.84
C PHE A 239 -20.11 2.01 -6.64
N SER A 240 -19.78 1.93 -7.93
CA SER A 240 -19.70 3.09 -8.82
C SER A 240 -21.07 3.70 -9.17
N ASP A 241 -22.14 2.91 -9.06
CA ASP A 241 -23.53 3.33 -9.24
C ASP A 241 -24.09 4.08 -8.02
N VAL A 242 -23.40 4.03 -6.87
CA VAL A 242 -23.68 4.87 -5.69
C VAL A 242 -22.85 6.15 -5.78
N GLU A 243 -23.40 7.18 -6.42
CA GLU A 243 -22.68 8.42 -6.69
C GLU A 243 -22.11 9.06 -5.42
N GLY A 244 -20.80 9.30 -5.40
CA GLY A 244 -20.09 9.91 -4.27
C GLY A 244 -19.65 8.93 -3.18
N ALA A 245 -19.89 7.61 -3.32
CA ALA A 245 -19.51 6.62 -2.31
C ALA A 245 -17.98 6.57 -2.08
N TYR A 246 -17.15 6.57 -3.14
CA TYR A 246 -15.68 6.62 -3.00
C TYR A 246 -15.18 7.85 -2.22
N PRO A 247 -15.53 9.10 -2.60
CA PRO A 247 -15.16 10.26 -1.80
C PRO A 247 -15.70 10.22 -0.37
N MET A 248 -16.87 9.65 -0.17
CA MET A 248 -17.53 9.61 1.13
C MET A 248 -16.82 8.62 2.07
N ILE A 249 -16.52 7.38 1.61
CA ILE A 249 -15.82 6.42 2.45
C ILE A 249 -14.41 6.92 2.80
N ASN A 250 -13.67 7.47 1.83
CA ASN A 250 -12.35 8.03 2.08
C ASN A 250 -12.39 9.12 3.16
N GLN A 251 -13.27 10.11 2.99
CA GLN A 251 -13.37 11.23 3.93
C GLN A 251 -13.83 10.78 5.32
N GLN A 252 -14.84 9.89 5.40
CA GLN A 252 -15.34 9.40 6.69
C GLN A 252 -14.32 8.55 7.42
N PHE A 253 -13.62 7.65 6.72
CA PHE A 253 -12.58 6.84 7.31
C PHE A 253 -11.45 7.69 7.88
N VAL A 254 -10.91 8.61 7.07
CA VAL A 254 -9.82 9.47 7.55
C VAL A 254 -10.28 10.36 8.71
N ALA A 255 -11.48 10.93 8.64
CA ALA A 255 -11.99 11.81 9.69
C ALA A 255 -12.25 11.10 11.02
N ASN A 256 -12.71 9.84 11.00
CA ASN A 256 -13.06 9.12 12.22
C ASN A 256 -11.90 8.30 12.80
N GLU A 257 -11.05 7.71 11.93
CA GLU A 257 -10.05 6.75 12.37
C GLU A 257 -8.61 7.31 12.38
N LEU A 258 -8.28 8.24 11.47
CA LEU A 258 -6.88 8.62 11.24
C LEU A 258 -6.53 10.05 11.64
N TYR A 259 -7.44 11.00 11.43
CA TYR A 259 -7.19 12.41 11.70
C TYR A 259 -6.92 12.66 13.19
N GLY A 260 -5.83 13.36 13.46
CA GLY A 260 -5.32 13.58 14.82
C GLY A 260 -4.45 12.44 15.37
N LYS A 261 -4.33 11.33 14.66
CA LYS A 261 -3.42 10.22 15.00
C LYS A 261 -2.23 10.15 14.05
N TYR A 262 -2.46 10.43 12.76
CA TYR A 262 -1.43 10.40 11.71
C TYR A 262 -1.39 11.74 10.98
N GLU A 263 -0.20 12.14 10.56
CA GLU A 263 0.01 13.34 9.74
C GLU A 263 -0.31 13.06 8.27
N TYR A 264 0.06 11.86 7.80
CA TYR A 264 -0.05 11.45 6.40
C TYR A 264 -0.88 10.19 6.22
N VAL A 265 -1.50 10.10 5.02
CA VAL A 265 -2.19 8.92 4.52
C VAL A 265 -1.60 8.56 3.15
N ASN A 266 -0.93 7.42 3.07
CA ASN A 266 -0.51 6.81 1.82
C ASN A 266 -1.69 6.03 1.22
N ARG A 267 -2.05 6.29 -0.03
CA ARG A 267 -3.11 5.59 -0.76
C ARG A 267 -2.57 4.79 -1.94
N GLU A 268 -1.33 4.32 -1.81
CA GLU A 268 -0.63 3.48 -2.77
C GLU A 268 -0.52 4.09 -4.19
N GLU A 269 -0.07 3.31 -5.14
CA GLU A 269 0.20 3.66 -6.53
C GLU A 269 -1.06 3.65 -7.42
N ASP A 270 -0.94 4.13 -8.65
CA ASP A 270 -2.01 4.11 -9.66
C ASP A 270 -1.88 2.98 -10.70
N LEU A 271 -0.79 2.22 -10.68
CA LEU A 271 -0.51 1.07 -11.54
C LEU A 271 -0.68 1.36 -13.04
N GLY A 272 -0.46 2.63 -13.47
CA GLY A 272 -0.63 3.06 -14.86
C GLY A 272 -2.08 3.21 -15.30
N VAL A 273 -3.07 3.00 -14.41
CA VAL A 273 -4.49 3.15 -14.74
C VAL A 273 -4.87 4.63 -14.76
N GLU A 274 -5.11 5.20 -15.95
CA GLU A 274 -5.36 6.63 -16.16
C GLU A 274 -6.50 7.18 -15.27
N GLY A 275 -7.60 6.43 -15.16
CA GLY A 275 -8.74 6.82 -14.34
C GLY A 275 -8.39 6.90 -12.85
N LEU A 276 -7.60 5.94 -12.34
CA LEU A 276 -7.13 5.92 -10.97
C LEU A 276 -6.12 7.04 -10.71
N ARG A 277 -5.17 7.26 -11.63
CA ARG A 277 -4.23 8.38 -11.61
C ARG A 277 -4.94 9.71 -11.50
N LYS A 278 -5.92 9.96 -12.37
CA LYS A 278 -6.73 11.18 -12.36
C LYS A 278 -7.48 11.34 -11.05
N ALA A 279 -8.06 10.26 -10.53
CA ALA A 279 -8.75 10.26 -9.25
C ALA A 279 -7.81 10.63 -8.10
N LYS A 280 -6.64 9.98 -8.00
CA LYS A 280 -5.63 10.24 -6.95
C LYS A 280 -5.06 11.66 -7.03
N LEU A 281 -4.64 12.13 -8.21
CA LEU A 281 -4.16 13.51 -8.42
C LEU A 281 -5.20 14.58 -8.08
N SER A 282 -6.49 14.27 -8.22
CA SER A 282 -7.57 15.21 -7.90
C SER A 282 -7.68 15.56 -6.41
N TYR A 283 -7.12 14.73 -5.52
CA TYR A 283 -7.01 15.00 -4.07
C TYR A 283 -5.79 15.83 -3.70
N LYS A 284 -4.89 16.14 -4.66
CA LYS A 284 -3.70 16.97 -4.45
C LYS A 284 -2.75 16.37 -3.41
N PRO A 285 -2.06 15.28 -3.75
CA PRO A 285 -1.10 14.66 -2.84
C PRO A 285 -0.05 15.69 -2.37
N ALA A 286 0.32 15.59 -1.11
CA ALA A 286 1.41 16.38 -0.52
C ALA A 286 2.76 15.86 -1.00
N ILE A 287 2.88 14.53 -1.12
CA ILE A 287 4.08 13.84 -1.58
C ILE A 287 3.67 12.84 -2.67
N LEU A 288 4.40 12.82 -3.76
CA LEU A 288 4.45 11.74 -4.71
C LEU A 288 5.75 11.00 -4.44
N LEU A 289 5.67 9.84 -3.79
CA LEU A 289 6.85 9.06 -3.44
C LEU A 289 7.26 8.25 -4.67
N GLU A 290 8.15 8.79 -5.45
CA GLU A 290 8.67 8.16 -6.65
C GLU A 290 9.59 6.99 -6.31
N LYS A 291 9.42 5.89 -7.03
CA LYS A 291 10.16 4.64 -6.89
C LYS A 291 10.62 4.15 -8.25
N GLY A 292 11.64 3.30 -8.27
CA GLY A 292 12.13 2.75 -9.52
C GLY A 292 13.04 1.54 -9.36
N LEU A 293 13.56 1.11 -10.48
CA LEU A 293 14.52 0.01 -10.60
C LEU A 293 15.94 0.56 -10.63
N VAL A 294 16.79 0.03 -9.76
CA VAL A 294 18.22 0.30 -9.75
C VAL A 294 18.98 -0.88 -10.36
N THR A 295 19.87 -0.58 -11.29
CA THR A 295 20.78 -1.55 -11.92
C THR A 295 22.22 -1.06 -11.87
N LEU A 296 23.18 -1.97 -12.05
CA LEU A 296 24.60 -1.63 -12.24
C LEU A 296 24.77 -0.91 -13.59
N LYS A 297 25.68 0.09 -13.62
CA LYS A 297 26.09 0.79 -14.85
C LYS A 297 26.99 -0.06 -15.71
#